data_fdeca57a14c3b1e578880d6e3b23ab6d
#
_entry.id   fdeca57a14c3b1e578880d6e3b23ab6d
#
_cell.length_a   1.000
_cell.length_b   1.000
_cell.length_c   1.000
_cell.angle_alpha   90.00
_cell.angle_beta   90.00
_cell.angle_gamma   90.00
#
_symmetry.space_group_name_H-M   'P 1'
#
loop_
_entity.id
_entity.type
_entity.pdbx_description
1 polymer ?
#
loop_
_entity_poly.entity_id
_entity_poly.type
_entity_poly.pdbx_seq_one_letter_code
_entity_poly.pdbx_strand_id
1 'polypeptide(L)'
;MFTDVMHSVSSHHGDEYGKRPQDLPFVEGQEVANSACEWGSACNAGAGMGRVVPDLYSVGRYAIFVRPDSEIERLYELRDVPVGIGQMAGSHFTTLKTLGEVLPKEHIRTVHTGGPGERLVALLDEEVEAANLLDPEIPVAEAKGLRKLAQGEFVITFWVSPTIAQGTLGKFFRALRLAEEALEQDTDRYLHLWERNIPPAFEGDHDYASFGRGEKLIFEPYSLEMFEDAMQFARAWGLHEHVRESDYDRLVAPLSI
;
A
#
# COMPACT_ATOMS: atom_id res chain seq x y z
N MET A 1 2.59 -16.15 12.60
CA MET A 1 3.80 -16.13 11.77
C MET A 1 3.65 -15.29 10.49
N PHE A 2 2.48 -14.66 10.26
CA PHE A 2 2.26 -13.73 9.12
C PHE A 2 2.24 -12.26 9.53
N THR A 3 2.23 -11.97 10.82
CA THR A 3 2.10 -10.61 11.36
C THR A 3 3.42 -9.83 11.42
N ASP A 4 4.57 -10.49 11.33
CA ASP A 4 5.86 -9.81 11.44
C ASP A 4 6.33 -9.18 10.11
N VAL A 5 5.73 -9.58 8.99
CA VAL A 5 6.11 -9.09 7.65
C VAL A 5 5.53 -7.70 7.33
N MET A 6 4.41 -7.34 7.96
CA MET A 6 3.74 -6.05 7.73
C MET A 6 4.33 -4.88 8.54
N HIS A 7 5.19 -5.14 9.53
CA HIS A 7 5.76 -4.11 10.40
C HIS A 7 7.10 -3.52 9.94
N SER A 8 7.68 -4.00 8.84
CA SER A 8 8.96 -3.47 8.34
C SER A 8 8.84 -2.27 7.41
N VAL A 9 7.73 -1.55 7.41
CA VAL A 9 7.65 -0.27 6.71
C VAL A 9 8.34 0.79 7.56
N SER A 10 9.63 0.65 7.74
CA SER A 10 10.42 1.63 8.45
C SER A 10 10.75 2.83 7.57
N SER A 11 10.72 3.97 8.19
CA SER A 11 11.12 5.29 7.74
C SER A 11 12.57 5.33 7.25
N HIS A 12 12.89 5.05 6.00
CA HIS A 12 14.23 5.32 5.53
C HIS A 12 14.27 5.81 4.08
N HIS A 13 15.09 6.79 3.88
CA HIS A 13 15.40 7.52 2.67
C HIS A 13 16.13 6.62 1.67
N GLY A 14 15.40 6.00 0.78
CA GLY A 14 15.97 5.30 -0.36
C GLY A 14 15.07 5.49 -1.54
N ASP A 15 15.43 6.41 -2.44
CA ASP A 15 14.69 6.65 -3.68
C ASP A 15 14.92 5.54 -4.72
N GLU A 16 15.82 4.60 -4.44
CA GLU A 16 16.15 3.49 -5.32
C GLU A 16 15.40 2.21 -4.95
N TYR A 17 14.70 1.64 -5.90
CA TYR A 17 14.13 0.29 -5.78
C TYR A 17 15.22 -0.73 -5.43
N GLY A 18 14.91 -1.65 -4.51
CA GLY A 18 15.84 -2.65 -4.00
C GLY A 18 16.77 -2.15 -2.88
N LYS A 19 16.71 -0.86 -2.55
CA LYS A 19 17.47 -0.28 -1.41
C LYS A 19 16.58 0.27 -0.31
N ARG A 20 15.27 0.28 -0.54
CA ARG A 20 14.32 0.68 0.50
C ARG A 20 14.27 -0.38 1.61
N PRO A 21 14.08 -0.02 2.88
CA PRO A 21 14.01 -0.99 3.98
C PRO A 21 13.02 -2.13 3.76
N GLN A 22 11.88 -1.85 3.15
CA GLN A 22 10.88 -2.86 2.80
C GLN A 22 11.32 -3.80 1.67
N ASP A 23 12.30 -3.43 0.85
CA ASP A 23 12.83 -4.26 -0.23
C ASP A 23 13.99 -5.15 0.23
N LEU A 24 14.74 -4.73 1.26
CA LEU A 24 15.98 -5.39 1.68
C LEU A 24 15.77 -6.86 2.05
N PRO A 25 14.77 -7.26 2.85
CA PRO A 25 14.57 -8.66 3.19
C PRO A 25 14.37 -9.55 1.96
N PHE A 26 13.70 -9.00 0.94
CA PHE A 26 13.49 -9.71 -0.33
C PHE A 26 14.79 -9.78 -1.16
N VAL A 27 15.51 -8.68 -1.29
CA VAL A 27 16.78 -8.60 -2.03
C VAL A 27 17.85 -9.47 -1.40
N GLU A 28 17.90 -9.53 -0.08
CA GLU A 28 18.84 -10.35 0.69
C GLU A 28 18.43 -11.82 0.77
N GLY A 29 17.28 -12.19 0.18
CA GLY A 29 16.78 -13.57 0.16
C GLY A 29 16.23 -14.08 1.49
N GLN A 30 15.95 -13.18 2.43
CA GLN A 30 15.28 -13.49 3.70
C GLN A 30 13.78 -13.72 3.49
N GLU A 31 13.21 -13.06 2.50
CA GLU A 31 11.83 -13.21 2.05
C GLU A 31 11.78 -13.67 0.60
N VAL A 32 10.76 -14.46 0.28
CA VAL A 32 10.57 -15.01 -1.08
C VAL A 32 9.25 -14.57 -1.70
N ALA A 33 8.38 -13.93 -0.94
CA ALA A 33 7.13 -13.33 -1.38
C ALA A 33 6.88 -12.05 -0.60
N ASN A 34 6.37 -11.04 -1.27
CA ASN A 34 6.04 -9.76 -0.67
C ASN A 34 4.77 -9.21 -1.34
N SER A 35 4.13 -8.22 -0.73
CA SER A 35 3.01 -7.48 -1.30
C SER A 35 3.29 -5.99 -1.29
N ALA A 36 2.85 -5.30 -2.33
CA ALA A 36 2.93 -3.85 -2.43
C ALA A 36 1.79 -3.33 -3.33
N CYS A 37 1.56 -2.02 -3.33
CA CYS A 37 0.67 -1.42 -4.31
C CYS A 37 1.07 -1.86 -5.73
N GLU A 38 0.12 -1.95 -6.64
CA GLU A 38 0.35 -2.43 -8.02
C GLU A 38 1.49 -1.69 -8.73
N TRP A 39 1.56 -0.38 -8.57
CA TRP A 39 2.66 0.44 -9.11
C TRP A 39 4.03 0.04 -8.57
N GLY A 40 4.11 -0.14 -7.25
CA GLY A 40 5.35 -0.55 -6.57
C GLY A 40 5.79 -1.93 -7.00
N SER A 41 4.88 -2.90 -7.06
CA SER A 41 5.18 -4.26 -7.49
C SER A 41 5.60 -4.32 -8.95
N ALA A 42 4.90 -3.61 -9.85
CA ALA A 42 5.25 -3.55 -11.27
C ALA A 42 6.62 -2.91 -11.49
N CYS A 43 6.92 -1.81 -10.78
CA CYS A 43 8.23 -1.16 -10.84
C CYS A 43 9.34 -2.03 -10.24
N ASN A 44 9.09 -2.72 -9.13
CA ASN A 44 10.04 -3.65 -8.51
C ASN A 44 10.36 -4.82 -9.48
N ALA A 45 9.35 -5.43 -10.06
CA ALA A 45 9.54 -6.48 -11.05
C ALA A 45 10.31 -5.96 -12.28
N GLY A 46 9.94 -4.78 -12.79
CA GLY A 46 10.64 -4.14 -13.91
C GLY A 46 12.08 -3.73 -13.61
N ALA A 47 12.41 -3.50 -12.35
CA ALA A 47 13.79 -3.30 -11.88
C ALA A 47 14.58 -4.61 -11.73
N GLY A 48 13.95 -5.77 -11.90
CA GLY A 48 14.57 -7.08 -11.82
C GLY A 48 14.50 -7.73 -10.43
N MET A 49 13.66 -7.22 -9.54
CA MET A 49 13.54 -7.73 -8.16
C MET A 49 12.52 -8.86 -8.00
N GLY A 50 12.14 -9.53 -9.05
CA GLY A 50 11.20 -10.65 -8.99
C GLY A 50 10.12 -10.59 -10.04
N ARG A 51 8.98 -11.22 -9.77
CA ARG A 51 7.83 -11.28 -10.69
C ARG A 51 6.53 -11.05 -9.95
N VAL A 52 5.60 -10.37 -10.58
CA VAL A 52 4.23 -10.20 -10.08
C VAL A 52 3.46 -11.50 -10.23
N VAL A 53 2.66 -11.82 -9.25
CA VAL A 53 1.78 -13.02 -9.26
C VAL A 53 0.56 -12.75 -10.13
N PRO A 54 0.21 -13.65 -11.08
CA PRO A 54 -0.82 -13.38 -12.09
C PRO A 54 -2.26 -13.50 -11.60
N ASP A 55 -2.53 -14.39 -10.63
CA ASP A 55 -3.89 -14.82 -10.31
C ASP A 55 -4.32 -14.47 -8.87
N LEU A 56 -3.69 -13.45 -8.31
CA LEU A 56 -3.99 -12.97 -6.97
C LEU A 56 -3.61 -11.50 -6.83
N TYR A 57 -4.55 -10.71 -6.35
CA TYR A 57 -4.31 -9.36 -5.87
C TYR A 57 -5.21 -9.08 -4.66
N SER A 58 -4.99 -7.99 -3.98
CA SER A 58 -5.93 -7.49 -2.97
C SER A 58 -6.33 -6.05 -3.27
N VAL A 59 -7.38 -5.60 -2.59
CA VAL A 59 -7.85 -4.22 -2.65
C VAL A 59 -7.74 -3.64 -1.25
N GLY A 60 -6.93 -2.59 -1.14
CA GLY A 60 -6.75 -1.82 0.08
C GLY A 60 -7.44 -0.46 0.01
N ARG A 61 -7.76 0.11 1.16
CA ARG A 61 -8.35 1.45 1.26
C ARG A 61 -7.27 2.49 1.53
N TYR A 62 -7.50 3.70 1.03
CA TYR A 62 -6.74 4.89 1.42
C TYR A 62 -7.67 6.07 1.68
N ALA A 63 -7.20 7.01 2.47
CA ALA A 63 -7.89 8.29 2.63
C ALA A 63 -6.90 9.41 2.93
N ILE A 64 -7.18 10.61 2.41
CA ILE A 64 -6.44 11.82 2.72
C ILE A 64 -7.17 12.54 3.85
N PHE A 65 -6.46 12.76 4.95
CA PHE A 65 -6.98 13.39 6.15
C PHE A 65 -6.31 14.73 6.43
N VAL A 66 -7.05 15.60 7.11
CA VAL A 66 -6.58 16.82 7.75
C VAL A 66 -7.06 16.85 9.21
N ARG A 67 -6.46 17.70 10.03
CA ARG A 67 -6.90 17.92 11.41
C ARG A 67 -8.31 18.54 11.48
N PRO A 68 -9.04 18.39 12.60
CA PRO A 68 -10.40 18.92 12.75
C PRO A 68 -10.47 20.43 12.60
N ASP A 69 -9.45 21.14 13.04
CA ASP A 69 -9.29 22.60 13.04
C ASP A 69 -8.64 23.17 11.79
N SER A 70 -8.24 22.33 10.85
CA SER A 70 -7.66 22.77 9.58
C SER A 70 -8.64 23.61 8.77
N GLU A 71 -8.16 24.69 8.14
CA GLU A 71 -8.93 25.52 7.22
C GLU A 71 -9.16 24.85 5.86
N ILE A 72 -8.43 23.77 5.56
CA ILE A 72 -8.54 23.01 4.31
C ILE A 72 -9.79 22.15 4.34
N GLU A 73 -10.77 22.45 3.53
CA GLU A 73 -12.04 21.73 3.43
C GLU A 73 -12.16 20.85 2.17
N ARG A 74 -11.36 21.14 1.14
CA ARG A 74 -11.47 20.50 -0.17
C ARG A 74 -10.11 20.17 -0.77
N LEU A 75 -10.05 19.12 -1.60
CA LEU A 75 -8.81 18.64 -2.23
C LEU A 75 -8.02 19.70 -2.99
N TYR A 76 -8.68 20.62 -3.71
CA TYR A 76 -7.99 21.63 -4.48
C TYR A 76 -7.28 22.69 -3.60
N GLU A 77 -7.64 22.79 -2.32
CA GLU A 77 -6.98 23.66 -1.33
C GLU A 77 -5.65 23.08 -0.84
N LEU A 78 -5.37 21.81 -1.18
CA LEU A 78 -4.03 21.21 -1.02
C LEU A 78 -3.02 21.71 -2.08
N ARG A 79 -3.36 22.70 -2.87
CA ARG A 79 -2.45 23.35 -3.81
C ARG A 79 -1.22 23.89 -3.09
N ASP A 80 -0.04 23.40 -3.47
CA ASP A 80 1.26 23.71 -2.87
C ASP A 80 1.39 23.37 -1.36
N VAL A 81 0.44 22.63 -0.78
CA VAL A 81 0.49 22.12 0.59
C VAL A 81 1.09 20.72 0.58
N PRO A 82 2.18 20.45 1.33
CA PRO A 82 2.76 19.13 1.41
C PRO A 82 1.83 18.11 2.09
N VAL A 83 1.56 17.01 1.41
CA VAL A 83 0.82 15.87 1.96
C VAL A 83 1.80 14.82 2.45
N GLY A 84 1.66 14.37 3.69
CA GLY A 84 2.46 13.31 4.29
C GLY A 84 2.18 11.95 3.62
N ILE A 85 3.24 11.32 3.12
CA ILE A 85 3.18 10.04 2.39
C ILE A 85 4.35 9.13 2.79
N GLY A 86 4.25 7.84 2.47
CA GLY A 86 5.41 6.95 2.37
C GLY A 86 5.97 7.01 0.96
N GLN A 87 7.22 7.45 0.82
CA GLN A 87 7.85 7.59 -0.50
C GLN A 87 7.82 6.28 -1.28
N MET A 88 7.39 6.33 -2.55
CA MET A 88 7.28 5.17 -3.45
C MET A 88 6.40 4.02 -2.91
N ALA A 89 5.49 4.30 -1.97
CA ALA A 89 4.51 3.37 -1.43
C ALA A 89 3.10 3.72 -1.94
N GLY A 90 2.10 2.90 -1.59
CA GLY A 90 0.71 3.10 -2.01
C GLY A 90 0.16 4.49 -1.72
N SER A 91 0.50 5.05 -0.54
CA SER A 91 0.09 6.41 -0.17
C SER A 91 0.69 7.49 -1.08
N HIS A 92 1.91 7.31 -1.61
CA HIS A 92 2.48 8.24 -2.58
C HIS A 92 1.69 8.20 -3.89
N PHE A 93 1.54 7.02 -4.46
CA PHE A 93 0.85 6.86 -5.75
C PHE A 93 -0.62 7.30 -5.68
N THR A 94 -1.35 6.89 -4.64
CA THR A 94 -2.75 7.28 -4.47
C THR A 94 -2.92 8.77 -4.23
N THR A 95 -1.98 9.43 -3.53
CA THR A 95 -1.99 10.90 -3.40
C THR A 95 -1.82 11.58 -4.74
N LEU A 96 -0.82 11.17 -5.54
CA LEU A 96 -0.59 11.75 -6.87
C LEU A 96 -1.79 11.53 -7.80
N LYS A 97 -2.40 10.34 -7.74
CA LYS A 97 -3.59 10.02 -8.53
C LYS A 97 -4.76 10.91 -8.14
N THR A 98 -5.09 10.98 -6.85
CA THR A 98 -6.24 11.73 -6.33
C THR A 98 -6.09 13.23 -6.54
N LEU A 99 -4.92 13.79 -6.21
CA LEU A 99 -4.69 15.23 -6.41
C LEU A 99 -4.54 15.60 -7.88
N GLY A 100 -4.02 14.70 -8.71
CA GLY A 100 -3.88 14.91 -10.15
C GLY A 100 -5.21 15.05 -10.90
N GLU A 101 -6.33 14.64 -10.30
CA GLU A 101 -7.68 14.84 -10.84
C GLU A 101 -8.17 16.28 -10.66
N VAL A 102 -7.64 17.02 -9.68
CA VAL A 102 -8.12 18.36 -9.30
C VAL A 102 -7.05 19.45 -9.33
N LEU A 103 -5.78 19.08 -9.39
CA LEU A 103 -4.66 20.01 -9.40
C LEU A 103 -3.69 19.71 -10.55
N PRO A 104 -3.08 20.75 -11.17
CA PRO A 104 -1.92 20.57 -12.03
C PRO A 104 -0.74 19.96 -11.26
N LYS A 105 0.06 19.11 -11.91
CA LYS A 105 1.18 18.39 -11.29
C LYS A 105 2.18 19.29 -10.57
N GLU A 106 2.46 20.45 -11.15
CA GLU A 106 3.38 21.43 -10.60
C GLU A 106 2.94 22.06 -9.28
N HIS A 107 1.69 21.81 -8.87
CA HIS A 107 1.10 22.28 -7.61
C HIS A 107 0.83 21.15 -6.60
N ILE A 108 1.21 19.92 -6.93
CA ILE A 108 1.10 18.80 -6.00
C ILE A 108 2.43 18.66 -5.24
N ARG A 109 2.34 18.71 -3.91
CA ARG A 109 3.49 18.54 -3.02
C ARG A 109 3.27 17.32 -2.14
N THR A 110 4.29 16.51 -2.03
CA THR A 110 4.33 15.38 -1.11
C THR A 110 5.58 15.46 -0.25
N VAL A 111 5.49 14.98 0.97
CA VAL A 111 6.63 14.89 1.89
C VAL A 111 6.65 13.49 2.52
N HIS A 112 7.82 12.89 2.56
CA HIS A 112 7.99 11.61 3.22
C HIS A 112 7.92 11.79 4.73
N THR A 113 6.95 11.15 5.37
CA THR A 113 6.74 11.14 6.83
C THR A 113 6.76 9.72 7.41
N GLY A 114 7.24 8.75 6.63
CA GLY A 114 7.40 7.39 7.09
C GLY A 114 6.27 6.42 6.76
N GLY A 115 6.14 5.38 7.58
CA GLY A 115 5.12 4.35 7.47
C GLY A 115 3.72 4.84 7.85
N PRO A 116 2.71 3.96 7.79
CA PRO A 116 1.33 4.35 8.06
C PRO A 116 1.13 5.02 9.41
N GLY A 117 1.61 4.41 10.50
CA GLY A 117 1.50 4.98 11.84
C GLY A 117 2.26 6.31 12.01
N GLU A 118 3.45 6.42 11.41
CA GLU A 118 4.27 7.64 11.47
C GLU A 118 3.58 8.81 10.74
N ARG A 119 2.87 8.54 9.63
CA ARG A 119 2.08 9.56 8.92
C ARG A 119 0.93 10.10 9.77
N LEU A 120 0.25 9.22 10.53
CA LEU A 120 -0.81 9.64 11.43
C LEU A 120 -0.25 10.46 12.60
N VAL A 121 0.90 10.08 13.16
CA VAL A 121 1.62 10.88 14.18
C VAL A 121 1.97 12.25 13.63
N ALA A 122 2.63 12.31 12.47
CA ALA A 122 3.02 13.59 11.87
C ALA A 122 1.83 14.54 11.62
N LEU A 123 0.64 13.99 11.29
CA LEU A 123 -0.58 14.79 11.15
C LEU A 123 -1.11 15.28 12.50
N LEU A 124 -1.07 14.44 13.53
CA LEU A 124 -1.52 14.80 14.89
C LEU A 124 -0.57 15.80 15.58
N ASP A 125 0.73 15.67 15.34
CA ASP A 125 1.78 16.53 15.89
C ASP A 125 2.00 17.81 15.07
N GLU A 126 1.13 18.08 14.10
CA GLU A 126 1.16 19.29 13.25
C GLU A 126 2.41 19.43 12.37
N GLU A 127 3.15 18.34 12.13
CA GLU A 127 4.31 18.35 11.24
C GLU A 127 3.89 18.46 9.77
N VAL A 128 2.66 18.01 9.44
CA VAL A 128 2.03 18.15 8.13
C VAL A 128 0.58 18.59 8.27
N GLU A 129 0.10 19.35 7.27
CA GLU A 129 -1.32 19.79 7.23
C GLU A 129 -2.27 18.68 6.76
N ALA A 130 -1.78 17.76 5.93
CA ALA A 130 -2.54 16.64 5.42
C ALA A 130 -1.68 15.38 5.33
N ALA A 131 -2.30 14.21 5.48
CA ALA A 131 -1.63 12.92 5.33
C ALA A 131 -2.50 11.90 4.60
N ASN A 132 -1.89 11.06 3.78
CA ASN A 132 -2.55 9.92 3.17
C ASN A 132 -2.35 8.70 4.06
N LEU A 133 -3.44 8.21 4.62
CA LEU A 133 -3.49 7.08 5.53
C LEU A 133 -4.07 5.84 4.83
N LEU A 134 -3.69 4.68 5.32
CA LEU A 134 -4.17 3.37 4.89
C LEU A 134 -4.82 2.67 6.08
N ASP A 135 -5.38 1.48 5.90
CA ASP A 135 -5.77 0.66 7.04
C ASP A 135 -4.52 0.09 7.75
N PRO A 136 -4.52 0.01 9.09
CA PRO A 136 -5.62 0.29 10.04
C PRO A 136 -5.70 1.74 10.54
N GLU A 137 -4.91 2.67 10.05
CA GLU A 137 -4.86 4.05 10.55
C GLU A 137 -6.11 4.86 10.20
N ILE A 138 -6.88 4.46 9.16
CA ILE A 138 -8.10 5.17 8.76
C ILE A 138 -9.13 5.20 9.90
N PRO A 139 -9.61 4.07 10.47
CA PRO A 139 -10.56 4.10 11.57
C PRO A 139 -9.98 4.75 12.84
N VAL A 140 -8.68 4.65 13.10
CA VAL A 140 -8.04 5.36 14.22
C VAL A 140 -8.12 6.87 14.03
N ALA A 141 -7.84 7.36 12.82
CA ALA A 141 -7.94 8.78 12.49
C ALA A 141 -9.38 9.31 12.64
N GLU A 142 -10.36 8.54 12.19
CA GLU A 142 -11.78 8.87 12.33
C GLU A 142 -12.19 8.95 13.81
N ALA A 143 -11.77 7.98 14.63
CA ALA A 143 -12.04 7.98 16.07
C ALA A 143 -11.40 9.17 16.80
N LYS A 144 -10.29 9.72 16.27
CA LYS A 144 -9.64 10.94 16.78
C LYS A 144 -10.27 12.22 16.23
N GLY A 145 -11.32 12.13 15.41
CA GLY A 145 -12.05 13.26 14.86
C GLY A 145 -11.36 13.95 13.67
N LEU A 146 -10.33 13.34 13.08
CA LEU A 146 -9.72 13.86 11.86
C LEU A 146 -10.73 13.88 10.72
N ARG A 147 -10.62 14.88 9.84
CA ARG A 147 -11.55 15.06 8.71
C ARG A 147 -10.98 14.46 7.43
N LYS A 148 -11.78 13.70 6.75
CA LYS A 148 -11.47 13.05 5.49
C LYS A 148 -11.78 13.99 4.33
N LEU A 149 -10.78 14.30 3.48
CA LEU A 149 -10.95 15.08 2.27
C LEU A 149 -11.25 14.21 1.04
N ALA A 150 -10.67 13.02 1.02
CA ALA A 150 -10.89 12.03 -0.03
C ALA A 150 -10.70 10.63 0.52
N GLN A 151 -11.29 9.65 -0.16
CA GLN A 151 -11.04 8.23 0.09
C GLN A 151 -11.18 7.46 -1.22
N GLY A 152 -10.57 6.30 -1.28
CA GLY A 152 -10.66 5.40 -2.41
C GLY A 152 -10.03 4.05 -2.11
N GLU A 153 -9.94 3.27 -3.16
CA GLU A 153 -9.34 1.95 -3.13
C GLU A 153 -8.18 1.89 -4.12
N PHE A 154 -7.25 0.99 -3.88
CA PHE A 154 -6.14 0.73 -4.79
C PHE A 154 -5.79 -0.75 -4.78
N VAL A 155 -5.24 -1.22 -5.88
CA VAL A 155 -4.83 -2.60 -6.03
C VAL A 155 -3.47 -2.82 -5.36
N ILE A 156 -3.38 -3.94 -4.65
CA ILE A 156 -2.16 -4.45 -4.03
C ILE A 156 -1.87 -5.78 -4.68
N THR A 157 -0.69 -5.95 -5.26
CA THR A 157 -0.28 -7.18 -5.91
C THR A 157 0.78 -7.89 -5.09
N PHE A 158 0.91 -9.19 -5.30
CA PHE A 158 1.98 -9.98 -4.73
C PHE A 158 3.11 -10.11 -5.75
N TRP A 159 4.34 -10.02 -5.30
CA TRP A 159 5.51 -10.27 -6.10
C TRP A 159 6.44 -11.25 -5.40
N VAL A 160 7.08 -12.09 -6.19
CA VAL A 160 7.79 -13.27 -5.70
C VAL A 160 9.16 -13.37 -6.30
N SER A 161 10.08 -13.94 -5.51
CA SER A 161 11.42 -14.27 -5.99
C SER A 161 11.33 -15.31 -7.12
N PRO A 162 12.13 -15.16 -8.18
CA PRO A 162 12.22 -16.17 -9.23
C PRO A 162 12.76 -17.51 -8.71
N THR A 163 13.33 -17.55 -7.52
CA THR A 163 13.89 -18.76 -6.89
C THR A 163 12.88 -19.52 -6.05
N ILE A 164 11.67 -18.97 -5.82
CA ILE A 164 10.65 -19.66 -5.05
C ILE A 164 10.19 -20.96 -5.73
N ALA A 165 10.14 -22.05 -4.97
CA ALA A 165 9.64 -23.29 -5.49
C ALA A 165 8.11 -23.21 -5.73
N GLN A 166 7.66 -23.57 -6.94
CA GLN A 166 6.24 -23.50 -7.31
C GLN A 166 5.32 -24.22 -6.32
N GLY A 167 5.74 -25.41 -5.84
CA GLY A 167 4.96 -26.15 -4.84
C GLY A 167 4.80 -25.43 -3.50
N THR A 168 5.78 -24.60 -3.11
CA THR A 168 5.70 -23.75 -1.91
C THR A 168 4.73 -22.61 -2.13
N LEU A 169 4.82 -21.98 -3.28
CA LEU A 169 3.95 -20.87 -3.65
C LEU A 169 2.47 -21.33 -3.75
N GLY A 170 2.21 -22.48 -4.38
CA GLY A 170 0.87 -23.06 -4.44
C GLY A 170 0.29 -23.41 -3.05
N LYS A 171 1.12 -23.84 -2.08
CA LYS A 171 0.67 -24.02 -0.70
C LYS A 171 0.32 -22.70 -0.02
N PHE A 172 1.13 -21.68 -0.24
CA PHE A 172 0.91 -20.34 0.28
C PHE A 172 -0.42 -19.76 -0.22
N PHE A 173 -0.67 -19.80 -1.52
CA PHE A 173 -1.93 -19.28 -2.07
C PHE A 173 -3.16 -20.08 -1.66
N ARG A 174 -3.05 -21.39 -1.49
CA ARG A 174 -4.14 -22.17 -0.90
C ARG A 174 -4.44 -21.74 0.53
N ALA A 175 -3.41 -21.45 1.34
CA ALA A 175 -3.61 -20.95 2.71
C ALA A 175 -4.29 -19.57 2.71
N LEU A 176 -3.90 -18.66 1.80
CA LEU A 176 -4.54 -17.36 1.64
C LEU A 176 -6.01 -17.49 1.23
N ARG A 177 -6.32 -18.40 0.28
CA ARG A 177 -7.71 -18.66 -0.14
C ARG A 177 -8.56 -19.15 1.03
N LEU A 178 -8.06 -20.11 1.80
CA LEU A 178 -8.77 -20.62 2.99
C LEU A 178 -8.97 -19.53 4.06
N ALA A 179 -7.99 -18.65 4.24
CA ALA A 179 -8.11 -17.53 5.16
C ALA A 179 -9.17 -16.52 4.67
N GLU A 180 -9.19 -16.20 3.38
CA GLU A 180 -10.19 -15.33 2.78
C GLU A 180 -11.61 -15.90 2.93
N GLU A 181 -11.80 -17.20 2.61
CA GLU A 181 -13.07 -17.90 2.78
C GLU A 181 -13.53 -17.88 4.24
N ALA A 182 -12.61 -18.03 5.20
CA ALA A 182 -12.94 -17.97 6.62
C ALA A 182 -13.35 -16.56 7.08
N LEU A 183 -12.70 -15.53 6.55
CA LEU A 183 -13.05 -14.13 6.79
C LEU A 183 -14.41 -13.77 6.17
N GLU A 184 -14.71 -14.27 4.97
CA GLU A 184 -16.02 -14.04 4.33
C GLU A 184 -17.17 -14.70 5.08
N GLN A 185 -16.92 -15.88 5.69
CA GLN A 185 -17.93 -16.60 6.46
C GLN A 185 -18.25 -15.94 7.81
N ASP A 186 -17.25 -15.40 8.49
CA ASP A 186 -17.41 -14.84 9.83
C ASP A 186 -16.29 -13.80 10.11
N THR A 187 -16.45 -12.60 9.57
CA THR A 187 -15.49 -11.50 9.79
C THR A 187 -15.35 -11.15 11.26
N ASP A 188 -16.46 -11.13 12.01
CA ASP A 188 -16.49 -10.69 13.40
C ASP A 188 -15.59 -11.54 14.30
N ARG A 189 -15.49 -12.82 13.98
CA ARG A 189 -14.60 -13.75 14.69
C ARG A 189 -13.13 -13.31 14.67
N TYR A 190 -12.71 -12.58 13.66
CA TYR A 190 -11.31 -12.23 13.41
C TYR A 190 -10.98 -10.77 13.68
N LEU A 191 -11.97 -9.92 13.97
CA LEU A 191 -11.75 -8.48 14.23
C LEU A 191 -10.76 -8.21 15.36
N HIS A 192 -10.70 -9.08 16.37
CA HIS A 192 -9.74 -9.00 17.46
C HIS A 192 -8.27 -9.07 17.00
N LEU A 193 -8.00 -9.57 15.78
CA LEU A 193 -6.65 -9.62 15.23
C LEU A 193 -6.13 -8.23 14.85
N TRP A 194 -7.02 -7.23 14.70
CA TRP A 194 -6.60 -5.86 14.50
C TRP A 194 -5.74 -5.32 15.63
N GLU A 195 -5.97 -5.76 16.88
CA GLU A 195 -5.16 -5.39 18.04
C GLU A 195 -3.66 -5.58 17.79
N ARG A 196 -3.29 -6.61 17.02
CA ARG A 196 -1.89 -6.93 16.70
C ARG A 196 -1.30 -6.06 15.58
N ASN A 197 -2.14 -5.32 14.87
CA ASN A 197 -1.76 -4.51 13.71
C ASN A 197 -1.87 -3.00 13.99
N ILE A 198 -2.42 -2.62 15.14
CA ILE A 198 -2.42 -1.23 15.57
C ILE A 198 -1.00 -0.82 15.91
N PRO A 199 -0.49 0.28 15.33
CA PRO A 199 0.83 0.79 15.69
C PRO A 199 0.92 1.10 17.20
N PRO A 200 2.06 0.83 17.85
CA PRO A 200 2.23 1.05 19.30
C PRO A 200 1.84 2.45 19.79
N ALA A 201 2.04 3.47 18.96
CA ALA A 201 1.65 4.85 19.28
C ALA A 201 0.11 5.04 19.41
N PHE A 202 -0.67 4.06 18.93
CA PHE A 202 -2.13 4.11 18.91
C PHE A 202 -2.78 2.92 19.65
N GLU A 203 -1.99 2.15 20.40
CA GLU A 203 -2.55 1.11 21.28
C GLU A 203 -3.58 1.71 22.23
N GLY A 204 -4.68 1.00 22.46
CA GLY A 204 -5.74 1.45 23.32
C GLY A 204 -7.02 0.64 23.13
N ASP A 205 -8.11 1.15 23.73
CA ASP A 205 -9.44 0.55 23.58
C ASP A 205 -10.09 1.06 22.29
N HIS A 206 -10.10 0.19 21.27
CA HIS A 206 -10.66 0.47 19.97
C HIS A 206 -11.92 -0.36 19.72
N ASP A 207 -12.92 0.25 19.07
CA ASP A 207 -14.01 -0.49 18.48
C ASP A 207 -13.56 -1.16 17.17
N TYR A 208 -13.03 -2.37 17.26
CA TYR A 208 -12.54 -3.12 16.11
C TYR A 208 -13.61 -3.45 15.07
N ALA A 209 -14.91 -3.37 15.43
CA ALA A 209 -15.99 -3.52 14.46
C ALA A 209 -15.96 -2.38 13.40
N SER A 210 -15.51 -1.18 13.79
CA SER A 210 -15.37 -0.04 12.89
C SER A 210 -14.24 -0.22 11.86
N PHE A 211 -13.27 -1.10 12.11
CA PHE A 211 -12.13 -1.33 11.22
C PHE A 211 -12.53 -2.16 9.99
N GLY A 212 -13.61 -2.95 10.13
CA GLY A 212 -14.04 -3.88 9.09
C GLY A 212 -13.03 -5.00 8.85
N ARG A 213 -13.15 -5.64 7.69
CA ARG A 213 -12.34 -6.81 7.37
C ARG A 213 -10.89 -6.49 6.94
N GLY A 214 -10.58 -5.24 6.63
CA GLY A 214 -9.31 -4.85 6.02
C GLY A 214 -9.25 -5.15 4.51
N GLU A 215 -8.05 -5.44 4.01
CA GLU A 215 -7.83 -5.79 2.62
C GLU A 215 -8.61 -7.04 2.21
N LYS A 216 -9.19 -7.00 1.01
CA LYS A 216 -9.87 -8.15 0.40
C LYS A 216 -8.97 -8.82 -0.63
N LEU A 217 -8.70 -10.12 -0.45
CA LEU A 217 -8.00 -10.92 -1.45
C LEU A 217 -8.94 -11.30 -2.59
N ILE A 218 -8.48 -11.09 -3.81
CA ILE A 218 -9.20 -11.39 -5.04
C ILE A 218 -8.39 -12.40 -5.84
N PHE A 219 -8.95 -13.61 -6.03
CA PHE A 219 -8.30 -14.71 -6.75
C PHE A 219 -8.76 -14.71 -8.20
N GLU A 220 -8.46 -13.64 -8.88
CA GLU A 220 -8.71 -13.39 -10.29
C GLU A 220 -7.44 -12.92 -10.99
N PRO A 221 -7.37 -13.02 -12.34
CA PRO A 221 -6.20 -12.56 -13.07
C PRO A 221 -5.89 -11.07 -12.85
N TYR A 222 -4.64 -10.77 -12.48
CA TYR A 222 -4.09 -9.43 -12.61
C TYR A 222 -3.83 -9.17 -14.10
N SER A 223 -4.73 -8.45 -14.75
CA SER A 223 -4.78 -8.37 -16.19
C SER A 223 -3.66 -7.52 -16.80
N LEU A 224 -3.41 -7.72 -18.11
CA LEU A 224 -2.53 -6.86 -18.89
C LEU A 224 -2.95 -5.38 -18.79
N GLU A 225 -4.25 -5.11 -18.87
CA GLU A 225 -4.79 -3.75 -18.77
C GLU A 225 -4.44 -3.08 -17.43
N MET A 226 -4.64 -3.78 -16.30
CA MET A 226 -4.25 -3.29 -14.96
C MET A 226 -2.76 -2.99 -14.89
N PHE A 227 -1.92 -3.89 -15.42
CA PHE A 227 -0.47 -3.72 -15.43
C PHE A 227 -0.05 -2.53 -16.31
N GLU A 228 -0.61 -2.40 -17.51
CA GLU A 228 -0.30 -1.30 -18.43
C GLU A 228 -0.71 0.06 -17.83
N ASP A 229 -1.88 0.14 -17.20
CA ASP A 229 -2.35 1.33 -16.50
C ASP A 229 -1.40 1.74 -15.37
N ALA A 230 -0.96 0.78 -14.57
CA ALA A 230 0.01 1.02 -13.50
C ALA A 230 1.34 1.55 -14.05
N MET A 231 1.86 0.93 -15.11
CA MET A 231 3.12 1.34 -15.75
C MET A 231 2.99 2.70 -16.45
N GLN A 232 1.86 2.98 -17.09
CA GLN A 232 1.59 4.26 -17.72
C GLN A 232 1.55 5.38 -16.67
N PHE A 233 0.87 5.15 -15.55
CA PHE A 233 0.84 6.09 -14.44
C PHE A 233 2.25 6.37 -13.90
N ALA A 234 3.03 5.33 -13.63
CA ALA A 234 4.41 5.49 -13.14
C ALA A 234 5.27 6.32 -14.10
N ARG A 235 5.17 6.06 -15.42
CA ARG A 235 5.85 6.86 -16.45
C ARG A 235 5.39 8.32 -16.47
N ALA A 236 4.08 8.53 -16.42
CA ALA A 236 3.49 9.86 -16.46
C ALA A 236 3.95 10.74 -15.28
N TRP A 237 4.26 10.13 -14.13
CA TRP A 237 4.73 10.82 -12.94
C TRP A 237 6.24 10.76 -12.73
N GLY A 238 7.01 10.18 -13.65
CA GLY A 238 8.47 10.08 -13.52
C GLY A 238 8.93 9.09 -12.45
N LEU A 239 8.08 8.14 -12.06
CA LEU A 239 8.33 7.18 -10.97
C LEU A 239 8.91 5.84 -11.49
N HIS A 240 9.43 5.82 -12.70
CA HIS A 240 9.86 4.60 -13.41
C HIS A 240 11.35 4.58 -13.76
N GLU A 241 12.15 5.47 -13.21
CA GLU A 241 13.57 5.65 -13.61
C GLU A 241 14.41 4.37 -13.49
N HIS A 242 14.04 3.47 -12.58
CA HIS A 242 14.76 2.20 -12.37
C HIS A 242 14.17 1.02 -13.13
N VAL A 243 13.07 1.21 -13.86
CA VAL A 243 12.39 0.17 -14.63
C VAL A 243 13.18 -0.11 -15.90
N ARG A 244 13.68 -1.35 -16.06
CA ARG A 244 14.46 -1.84 -17.22
C ARG A 244 13.65 -2.72 -18.13
N GLU A 245 12.59 -3.33 -17.62
CA GLU A 245 11.68 -4.21 -18.33
C GLU A 245 10.24 -3.76 -18.05
N SER A 246 9.37 -3.81 -19.04
CA SER A 246 7.97 -3.46 -18.92
C SER A 246 7.04 -4.36 -19.73
N ASP A 247 7.52 -5.53 -20.11
CA ASP A 247 6.76 -6.54 -20.81
C ASP A 247 5.98 -7.38 -19.81
N TYR A 248 4.66 -7.37 -19.92
CA TYR A 248 3.75 -8.11 -19.04
C TYR A 248 4.08 -9.61 -18.98
N ASP A 249 4.30 -10.25 -20.13
CA ASP A 249 4.55 -11.69 -20.20
C ASP A 249 5.87 -12.11 -19.53
N ARG A 250 6.78 -11.14 -19.37
CA ARG A 250 8.06 -11.37 -18.68
C ARG A 250 7.98 -11.08 -17.19
N LEU A 251 7.16 -10.10 -16.81
CA LEU A 251 7.12 -9.61 -15.45
C LEU A 251 6.00 -10.22 -14.60
N VAL A 252 4.93 -10.68 -15.23
CA VAL A 252 3.86 -11.41 -14.55
C VAL A 252 4.14 -12.90 -14.70
N ALA A 253 4.39 -13.57 -13.58
CA ALA A 253 4.82 -14.96 -13.61
C ALA A 253 3.66 -15.87 -14.00
N PRO A 254 3.81 -16.70 -15.03
CA PRO A 254 2.89 -17.80 -15.23
C PRO A 254 3.08 -18.79 -14.08
N LEU A 255 2.12 -18.82 -13.17
CA LEU A 255 2.07 -19.79 -12.10
C LEU A 255 1.10 -20.89 -12.50
N SER A 256 1.61 -22.10 -12.71
CA SER A 256 0.76 -23.28 -12.70
C SER A 256 0.41 -23.56 -11.23
N ILE A 257 -0.71 -23.02 -10.80
CA ILE A 257 -1.27 -23.28 -9.45
C ILE A 257 -2.01 -24.62 -9.47
#